data_6f1fecb41a474cdff8f8add49edf833a
#
_entry.id   6f1fecb41a474cdff8f8add49edf833a
#
_cell.length_a   1.000
_cell.length_b   1.000
_cell.length_c   1.000
_cell.angle_alpha   90.00
_cell.angle_beta   90.00
_cell.angle_gamma   90.00
#
_symmetry.space_group_name_H-M   'P 1'
#
loop_
_entity.id
_entity.type
_entity.pdbx_description
1 polymer ?
#
loop_
_entity_poly.entity_id
_entity_poly.type
_entity_poly.pdbx_seq_one_letter_code
_entity_poly.pdbx_strand_id
1 'polypeptide(L)'
;MSAEKVTVSIIKADVGSVVGHARPHPSMLDAARDVLKDAQKAGTIEDFYVTRVGDDINLYMTHYKGDGNSDVHGTAWECFMQATKIAKKMKLYAAGQDLLTDAFSGNVKGAGPGSAEMTFEERGSEPLLFFMADKTEPSAYSLPLTRIFMDPFTTTGLVIDKRAKQGFDFEIQDVMANKKVVMSAPEESWSILSLLGDTSRYAIKRVNSRSGIGPAAVVSTDKLNMTAGRYLYLKVLYQDWKEL
;
A
#
# COMPACT_ATOMS: atom_id res chain seq x y z
N MET A 1 -3.59 25.04 16.22
CA MET A 1 -3.61 23.61 16.53
C MET A 1 -3.13 22.89 15.28
N SER A 2 -2.08 22.09 15.35
CA SER A 2 -1.70 21.24 14.22
C SER A 2 -2.83 20.24 13.99
N ALA A 3 -3.26 20.07 12.75
CA ALA A 3 -4.25 19.05 12.41
C ALA A 3 -3.69 17.67 12.84
N GLU A 4 -4.55 16.89 13.45
CA GLU A 4 -4.18 15.53 13.88
C GLU A 4 -3.89 14.70 12.62
N LYS A 5 -2.79 13.95 12.66
CA LYS A 5 -2.38 13.12 11.51
C LYS A 5 -2.92 11.72 11.69
N VAL A 6 -3.69 11.28 10.74
CA VAL A 6 -4.16 9.89 10.65
C VAL A 6 -3.19 9.07 9.81
N THR A 7 -2.99 7.83 10.21
CA THR A 7 -2.25 6.82 9.45
C THR A 7 -3.22 5.77 8.93
N VAL A 8 -3.09 5.44 7.67
CA VAL A 8 -3.74 4.27 7.08
C VAL A 8 -2.67 3.21 6.83
N SER A 9 -2.83 2.06 7.45
CA SER A 9 -1.98 0.88 7.26
C SER A 9 -2.77 -0.19 6.51
N ILE A 10 -2.22 -0.66 5.40
CA ILE A 10 -2.74 -1.81 4.67
C ILE A 10 -1.70 -2.91 4.75
N ILE A 11 -2.08 -4.03 5.34
CA ILE A 11 -1.20 -5.18 5.49
C ILE A 11 -1.90 -6.41 4.91
N LYS A 12 -1.17 -7.18 4.12
CA LYS A 12 -1.70 -8.37 3.46
C LYS A 12 -0.78 -9.57 3.61
N ALA A 13 -1.38 -10.77 3.60
CA ALA A 13 -0.63 -12.01 3.60
C ALA A 13 -1.41 -13.16 2.95
N ASP A 14 -0.66 -14.06 2.29
CA ASP A 14 -1.11 -15.39 1.94
C ASP A 14 -0.91 -16.32 3.14
N VAL A 15 -2.01 -16.70 3.77
CA VAL A 15 -2.00 -17.54 4.98
C VAL A 15 -2.78 -18.82 4.81
N GLY A 16 -3.19 -19.11 3.58
CA GLY A 16 -3.85 -20.34 3.19
C GLY A 16 -5.11 -20.10 2.36
N SER A 17 -5.34 -21.00 1.42
CA SER A 17 -6.40 -20.85 0.44
C SER A 17 -7.11 -22.16 0.13
N VAL A 18 -8.29 -22.04 -0.46
CA VAL A 18 -8.94 -23.18 -1.10
C VAL A 18 -8.15 -23.61 -2.34
N VAL A 19 -8.42 -24.82 -2.82
CA VAL A 19 -7.70 -25.42 -3.96
C VAL A 19 -7.58 -24.45 -5.13
N GLY A 20 -6.38 -24.38 -5.70
CA GLY A 20 -6.08 -23.54 -6.87
C GLY A 20 -5.71 -22.10 -6.53
N HIS A 21 -5.33 -21.78 -5.30
CA HIS A 21 -4.99 -20.42 -4.86
C HIS A 21 -6.06 -19.37 -5.22
N ALA A 22 -7.35 -19.76 -5.10
CA ALA A 22 -8.43 -18.93 -5.59
C ALA A 22 -8.88 -17.88 -4.57
N ARG A 23 -8.94 -18.26 -3.29
CA ARG A 23 -9.44 -17.39 -2.21
C ARG A 23 -9.15 -17.98 -0.83
N PRO A 24 -9.03 -17.16 0.21
CA PRO A 24 -9.10 -17.64 1.60
C PRO A 24 -10.52 -18.14 1.91
N HIS A 25 -10.62 -19.06 2.85
CA HIS A 25 -11.94 -19.51 3.34
C HIS A 25 -12.62 -18.37 4.13
N PRO A 26 -13.96 -18.18 4.03
CA PRO A 26 -14.65 -17.09 4.72
C PRO A 26 -14.38 -17.01 6.22
N SER A 27 -14.30 -18.15 6.92
CA SER A 27 -13.99 -18.18 8.35
C SER A 27 -12.62 -17.62 8.73
N MET A 28 -11.67 -17.57 7.79
CA MET A 28 -10.37 -16.92 8.01
C MET A 28 -10.52 -15.41 8.02
N LEU A 29 -11.36 -14.85 7.15
CA LEU A 29 -11.68 -13.43 7.15
C LEU A 29 -12.46 -13.03 8.41
N ASP A 30 -13.37 -13.89 8.87
CA ASP A 30 -14.14 -13.64 10.09
C ASP A 30 -13.22 -13.63 11.33
N ALA A 31 -12.29 -14.57 11.42
CA ALA A 31 -11.30 -14.58 12.49
C ALA A 31 -10.42 -13.32 12.51
N ALA A 32 -10.02 -12.83 11.34
CA ALA A 32 -9.29 -11.56 11.23
C ALA A 32 -10.14 -10.37 11.70
N ARG A 33 -11.43 -10.33 11.32
CA ARG A 33 -12.37 -9.29 11.79
C ARG A 33 -12.55 -9.31 13.30
N ASP A 34 -12.58 -10.46 13.91
CA ASP A 34 -12.77 -10.57 15.38
C ASP A 34 -11.53 -10.02 16.11
N VAL A 35 -10.32 -10.34 15.67
CA VAL A 35 -9.09 -9.74 16.22
C VAL A 35 -9.09 -8.22 16.07
N LEU A 36 -9.45 -7.70 14.89
CA LEU A 36 -9.49 -6.26 14.65
C LEU A 36 -10.57 -5.54 15.47
N LYS A 37 -11.73 -6.16 15.69
CA LYS A 37 -12.75 -5.62 16.61
C LYS A 37 -12.22 -5.47 18.04
N ASP A 38 -11.44 -6.44 18.51
CA ASP A 38 -10.86 -6.37 19.85
C ASP A 38 -9.74 -5.31 19.93
N ALA A 39 -8.93 -5.16 18.87
CA ALA A 39 -7.94 -4.10 18.75
C ALA A 39 -8.59 -2.70 18.69
N GLN A 40 -9.73 -2.56 18.01
CA GLN A 40 -10.52 -1.33 18.00
C GLN A 40 -11.07 -0.99 19.38
N LYS A 41 -11.66 -1.95 20.08
CA LYS A 41 -12.13 -1.75 21.48
C LYS A 41 -11.00 -1.37 22.43
N ALA A 42 -9.79 -1.89 22.19
CA ALA A 42 -8.61 -1.57 22.98
C ALA A 42 -7.98 -0.21 22.61
N GLY A 43 -8.46 0.48 21.57
CA GLY A 43 -7.91 1.75 21.09
C GLY A 43 -6.55 1.60 20.39
N THR A 44 -6.23 0.41 19.91
CA THR A 44 -5.02 0.19 19.09
C THR A 44 -5.20 0.74 17.70
N ILE A 45 -6.40 0.63 17.14
CA ILE A 45 -6.82 1.15 15.85
C ILE A 45 -8.16 1.88 16.01
N GLU A 46 -8.44 2.83 15.10
CA GLU A 46 -9.69 3.61 15.09
C GLU A 46 -10.79 2.87 14.31
N ASP A 47 -10.45 2.42 13.11
CA ASP A 47 -11.38 1.70 12.24
C ASP A 47 -10.64 0.70 11.37
N PHE A 48 -11.38 -0.26 10.81
CA PHE A 48 -10.79 -1.30 10.00
C PHE A 48 -11.74 -1.84 8.93
N TYR A 49 -11.15 -2.41 7.88
CA TYR A 49 -11.86 -3.17 6.87
C TYR A 49 -11.05 -4.41 6.50
N VAL A 50 -11.72 -5.56 6.31
CA VAL A 50 -11.09 -6.83 5.92
C VAL A 50 -11.65 -7.29 4.59
N THR A 51 -10.77 -7.50 3.64
CA THR A 51 -11.12 -8.03 2.31
C THR A 51 -10.06 -9.01 1.81
N ARG A 52 -10.10 -9.33 0.54
CA ARG A 52 -9.12 -10.21 -0.12
C ARG A 52 -8.81 -9.76 -1.53
N VAL A 53 -7.64 -10.11 -2.02
CA VAL A 53 -7.28 -10.06 -3.43
C VAL A 53 -6.61 -11.39 -3.77
N GLY A 54 -7.16 -12.13 -4.75
CA GLY A 54 -6.77 -13.52 -4.92
C GLY A 54 -7.00 -14.33 -3.64
N ASP A 55 -5.98 -15.00 -3.17
CA ASP A 55 -5.95 -15.74 -1.90
C ASP A 55 -5.30 -14.97 -0.73
N ASP A 56 -4.80 -13.77 -0.95
CA ASP A 56 -4.29 -12.91 0.11
C ASP A 56 -5.42 -12.30 0.96
N ILE A 57 -5.28 -12.33 2.27
CA ILE A 57 -6.11 -11.56 3.20
C ILE A 57 -5.53 -10.16 3.30
N ASN A 58 -6.39 -9.13 3.17
CA ASN A 58 -6.00 -7.73 3.27
C ASN A 58 -6.69 -7.07 4.46
N LEU A 59 -5.88 -6.45 5.30
CA LEU A 59 -6.30 -5.69 6.48
C LEU A 59 -6.08 -4.21 6.22
N TYR A 60 -7.13 -3.42 6.27
CA TYR A 60 -7.08 -1.96 6.27
C TYR A 60 -7.30 -1.49 7.68
N MET A 61 -6.44 -0.65 8.19
CA MET A 61 -6.53 -0.12 9.54
C MET A 61 -6.23 1.38 9.53
N THR A 62 -7.04 2.15 10.24
CA THR A 62 -6.77 3.56 10.52
C THR A 62 -6.36 3.73 11.98
N HIS A 63 -5.39 4.59 12.25
CA HIS A 63 -4.89 4.85 13.58
C HIS A 63 -4.07 6.16 13.64
N TYR A 64 -3.76 6.63 14.84
CA TYR A 64 -2.98 7.85 15.08
C TYR A 64 -1.53 7.56 15.52
N LYS A 65 -1.06 6.34 15.34
CA LYS A 65 0.23 5.87 15.88
C LYS A 65 1.44 6.07 14.94
N GLY A 66 1.21 6.56 13.72
CA GLY A 66 2.27 6.75 12.71
C GLY A 66 2.67 5.47 11.97
N ASP A 67 3.44 5.64 10.90
CA ASP A 67 3.94 4.53 10.06
C ASP A 67 4.84 3.58 10.87
N GLY A 68 4.75 2.28 10.62
CA GLY A 68 5.63 1.27 11.22
C GLY A 68 5.35 0.97 12.69
N ASN A 69 4.17 1.31 13.20
CA ASN A 69 3.84 1.09 14.61
C ASN A 69 3.76 -0.41 14.96
N SER A 70 4.51 -0.81 15.98
CA SER A 70 4.64 -2.22 16.41
C SER A 70 3.32 -2.84 16.89
N ASP A 71 2.44 -2.07 17.54
CA ASP A 71 1.17 -2.59 18.05
C ASP A 71 0.21 -2.88 16.90
N VAL A 72 0.19 -2.00 15.89
CA VAL A 72 -0.63 -2.18 14.68
C VAL A 72 -0.13 -3.37 13.87
N HIS A 73 1.18 -3.48 13.67
CA HIS A 73 1.80 -4.63 13.01
C HIS A 73 1.58 -5.93 13.79
N GLY A 74 1.69 -5.89 15.12
CA GLY A 74 1.40 -7.03 16.00
C GLY A 74 -0.07 -7.48 15.88
N THR A 75 -1.00 -6.53 15.79
CA THR A 75 -2.42 -6.83 15.56
C THR A 75 -2.63 -7.52 14.22
N ALA A 76 -2.01 -7.02 13.15
CA ALA A 76 -2.08 -7.66 11.83
C ALA A 76 -1.48 -9.07 11.85
N TRP A 77 -0.36 -9.25 12.53
CA TRP A 77 0.26 -10.56 12.72
C TRP A 77 -0.69 -11.54 13.41
N GLU A 78 -1.34 -11.11 14.49
CA GLU A 78 -2.33 -11.95 15.19
C GLU A 78 -3.51 -12.33 14.29
N CYS A 79 -4.01 -11.42 13.46
CA CYS A 79 -5.04 -11.74 12.45
C CYS A 79 -4.60 -12.89 11.54
N PHE A 80 -3.39 -12.80 11.02
CA PHE A 80 -2.84 -13.82 10.13
C PHE A 80 -2.57 -15.14 10.84
N MET A 81 -2.11 -15.10 12.09
CA MET A 81 -1.92 -16.29 12.93
C MET A 81 -3.25 -17.02 13.19
N GLN A 82 -4.32 -16.30 13.53
CA GLN A 82 -5.63 -16.91 13.73
C GLN A 82 -6.20 -17.49 12.43
N ALA A 83 -6.06 -16.77 11.31
CA ALA A 83 -6.44 -17.28 10.00
C ALA A 83 -5.65 -18.55 9.63
N THR A 84 -4.35 -18.58 9.90
CA THR A 84 -3.48 -19.75 9.67
C THR A 84 -3.90 -20.97 10.49
N LYS A 85 -4.29 -20.77 11.77
CA LYS A 85 -4.81 -21.88 12.61
C LYS A 85 -6.04 -22.52 11.97
N ILE A 86 -6.94 -21.72 11.41
CA ILE A 86 -8.12 -22.20 10.69
C ILE A 86 -7.70 -22.95 9.43
N ALA A 87 -6.82 -22.35 8.63
CA ALA A 87 -6.33 -22.97 7.40
C ALA A 87 -5.69 -24.34 7.66
N LYS A 88 -4.85 -24.45 8.69
CA LYS A 88 -4.24 -25.73 9.12
C LYS A 88 -5.29 -26.75 9.57
N LYS A 89 -6.26 -26.34 10.39
CA LYS A 89 -7.35 -27.21 10.85
C LYS A 89 -8.17 -27.76 9.68
N MET A 90 -8.41 -26.94 8.69
CA MET A 90 -9.18 -27.29 7.47
C MET A 90 -8.31 -27.98 6.39
N LYS A 91 -7.02 -28.12 6.63
CA LYS A 91 -6.04 -28.66 5.66
C LYS A 91 -6.07 -27.90 4.32
N LEU A 92 -6.18 -26.60 4.39
CA LEU A 92 -6.16 -25.72 3.22
C LEU A 92 -4.75 -25.64 2.63
N TYR A 93 -4.70 -25.28 1.33
CA TYR A 93 -3.43 -25.14 0.61
C TYR A 93 -2.60 -23.98 1.18
N ALA A 94 -1.27 -24.12 1.19
CA ALA A 94 -0.30 -23.09 1.60
C ALA A 94 -0.58 -22.44 2.98
N ALA A 95 -1.13 -23.19 3.94
CA ALA A 95 -1.50 -22.68 5.26
C ALA A 95 -0.31 -22.08 6.03
N GLY A 96 -0.26 -20.77 6.16
CA GLY A 96 0.78 -19.98 6.82
C GLY A 96 1.99 -19.68 5.94
N GLN A 97 1.86 -19.68 4.63
CA GLN A 97 2.95 -19.47 3.68
C GLN A 97 3.74 -18.19 3.98
N ASP A 98 3.09 -17.05 4.14
CA ASP A 98 3.75 -15.77 4.39
C ASP A 98 4.19 -15.56 5.84
N LEU A 99 3.82 -16.45 6.76
CA LEU A 99 4.23 -16.37 8.17
C LEU A 99 5.51 -17.13 8.47
N LEU A 100 6.18 -17.66 7.47
CA LEU A 100 7.48 -18.34 7.64
C LEU A 100 8.65 -17.37 7.85
N THR A 101 8.40 -16.06 7.65
CA THR A 101 9.37 -14.99 7.84
C THR A 101 8.77 -13.88 8.69
N ASP A 102 9.50 -13.40 9.71
CA ASP A 102 9.05 -12.36 10.64
C ASP A 102 9.09 -10.93 10.05
N ALA A 103 9.31 -10.77 8.75
CA ALA A 103 9.46 -9.47 8.13
C ALA A 103 8.14 -8.95 7.59
N PHE A 104 7.57 -7.95 8.26
CA PHE A 104 6.56 -7.07 7.65
C PHE A 104 7.23 -6.15 6.64
N SER A 105 6.62 -5.96 5.51
CA SER A 105 6.85 -4.98 4.46
C SER A 105 8.28 -4.60 4.13
N GLY A 106 8.53 -4.38 2.93
CA GLY A 106 9.85 -4.07 2.42
C GLY A 106 10.73 -5.30 2.48
N ASN A 107 10.16 -6.44 2.71
CA ASN A 107 10.81 -7.66 2.37
C ASN A 107 11.01 -7.68 0.87
N VAL A 108 12.20 -7.34 0.49
CA VAL A 108 12.69 -7.14 -0.86
C VAL A 108 12.53 -8.38 -1.73
N LYS A 109 12.30 -9.53 -1.10
CA LYS A 109 12.19 -10.82 -1.78
C LYS A 109 10.74 -11.30 -1.90
N GLY A 110 9.76 -10.47 -1.51
CA GLY A 110 8.35 -10.84 -1.56
C GLY A 110 7.99 -11.99 -0.61
N ALA A 111 8.81 -12.26 0.41
CA ALA A 111 8.54 -13.26 1.43
C ALA A 111 7.98 -12.57 2.68
N GLY A 112 6.86 -13.06 3.19
CA GLY A 112 6.19 -12.48 4.35
C GLY A 112 5.06 -11.50 3.99
N PRO A 113 4.36 -10.98 5.01
CA PRO A 113 3.29 -10.01 4.81
C PRO A 113 3.77 -8.73 4.12
N GLY A 114 3.04 -8.27 3.11
CA GLY A 114 3.28 -6.97 2.47
C GLY A 114 2.57 -5.86 3.24
N SER A 115 3.19 -4.68 3.40
CA SER A 115 2.51 -3.52 3.98
C SER A 115 2.77 -2.25 3.20
N ALA A 116 1.75 -1.39 3.14
CA ALA A 116 1.84 -0.01 2.68
C ALA A 116 1.17 0.89 3.71
N GLU A 117 1.88 1.93 4.15
CA GLU A 117 1.42 2.83 5.19
C GLU A 117 1.61 4.28 4.75
N MET A 118 0.63 5.11 5.05
CA MET A 118 0.64 6.53 4.73
C MET A 118 0.06 7.33 5.87
N THR A 119 0.87 8.26 6.40
CA THR A 119 0.45 9.24 7.41
C THR A 119 0.19 10.59 6.73
N PHE A 120 -0.96 11.18 6.98
CA PHE A 120 -1.38 12.45 6.38
C PHE A 120 -2.34 13.19 7.30
N GLU A 121 -2.51 14.49 7.04
CA GLU A 121 -3.57 15.28 7.66
C GLU A 121 -4.91 14.93 7.00
N GLU A 122 -5.89 14.53 7.79
CA GLU A 122 -7.23 14.25 7.29
C GLU A 122 -7.85 15.51 6.68
N ARG A 123 -8.45 15.35 5.51
CA ARG A 123 -9.13 16.43 4.80
C ARG A 123 -10.45 15.92 4.26
N GLY A 124 -11.48 16.72 4.40
CA GLY A 124 -12.78 16.40 3.84
C GLY A 124 -12.72 16.15 2.33
N SER A 125 -13.39 15.11 1.89
CA SER A 125 -13.58 14.76 0.47
C SER A 125 -12.30 14.42 -0.30
N GLU A 126 -11.24 13.97 0.36
CA GLU A 126 -10.02 13.55 -0.30
C GLU A 126 -9.90 12.02 -0.32
N PRO A 127 -10.09 11.36 -1.47
CA PRO A 127 -10.03 9.91 -1.53
C PRO A 127 -8.59 9.40 -1.44
N LEU A 128 -8.41 8.25 -0.80
CA LEU A 128 -7.25 7.39 -0.97
C LEU A 128 -7.61 6.27 -1.95
N LEU A 129 -6.75 6.02 -2.91
CA LEU A 129 -6.91 4.96 -3.88
C LEU A 129 -5.98 3.80 -3.54
N PHE A 130 -6.55 2.61 -3.48
CA PHE A 130 -5.83 1.39 -3.16
C PHE A 130 -5.82 0.48 -4.38
N PHE A 131 -4.62 0.13 -4.82
CA PHE A 131 -4.41 -0.83 -5.89
C PHE A 131 -3.72 -2.05 -5.31
N MET A 132 -4.26 -3.20 -5.56
CA MET A 132 -3.73 -4.47 -5.07
C MET A 132 -3.68 -5.47 -6.19
N ALA A 133 -2.63 -6.27 -6.18
CA ALA A 133 -2.47 -7.38 -7.09
C ALA A 133 -1.88 -8.56 -6.33
N ASP A 134 -2.26 -9.75 -6.75
CA ASP A 134 -1.65 -10.99 -6.33
C ASP A 134 -0.75 -11.51 -7.47
N LYS A 135 0.36 -12.18 -7.13
CA LYS A 135 1.28 -12.78 -8.12
C LYS A 135 1.87 -11.76 -9.11
N THR A 136 2.51 -10.71 -8.60
CA THR A 136 3.12 -9.64 -9.41
C THR A 136 4.62 -9.54 -9.20
N GLU A 137 5.30 -8.88 -10.15
CA GLU A 137 6.70 -8.48 -10.04
C GLU A 137 6.87 -7.30 -9.06
N PRO A 138 8.07 -7.10 -8.48
CA PRO A 138 8.33 -5.98 -7.55
C PRO A 138 7.97 -4.60 -8.10
N SER A 139 8.13 -4.40 -9.41
CA SER A 139 7.88 -3.14 -10.11
C SER A 139 6.48 -3.00 -10.71
N ALA A 140 5.52 -3.85 -10.32
CA ALA A 140 4.18 -3.86 -10.92
C ALA A 140 3.50 -2.47 -10.98
N TYR A 141 3.77 -1.62 -10.01
CA TYR A 141 3.22 -0.25 -9.95
C TYR A 141 4.15 0.82 -10.50
N SER A 142 5.36 0.49 -10.92
CA SER A 142 6.33 1.49 -11.40
C SER A 142 5.83 2.24 -12.63
N LEU A 143 5.32 1.54 -13.63
CA LEU A 143 4.78 2.16 -14.84
C LEU A 143 3.57 3.06 -14.56
N PRO A 144 2.50 2.62 -13.88
CA PRO A 144 1.39 3.51 -13.57
C PRO A 144 1.81 4.72 -12.73
N LEU A 145 2.73 4.57 -11.77
CA LEU A 145 3.20 5.70 -10.96
C LEU A 145 4.03 6.71 -11.75
N THR A 146 4.89 6.27 -12.67
CA THR A 146 5.60 7.20 -13.56
C THR A 146 4.63 7.93 -14.47
N ARG A 147 3.57 7.27 -14.95
CA ARG A 147 2.52 7.92 -15.74
C ARG A 147 1.77 8.97 -14.93
N ILE A 148 1.46 8.67 -13.67
CA ILE A 148 0.70 9.60 -12.81
C ILE A 148 1.55 10.80 -12.38
N PHE A 149 2.83 10.58 -12.03
CA PHE A 149 3.62 11.59 -11.31
C PHE A 149 4.78 12.18 -12.13
N MET A 150 5.09 11.66 -13.30
CA MET A 150 6.24 12.11 -14.09
C MET A 150 5.90 12.44 -15.54
N ASP A 151 4.87 11.81 -16.13
CA ASP A 151 4.50 12.05 -17.52
C ASP A 151 3.53 13.25 -17.62
N PRO A 152 3.97 14.40 -18.18
CA PRO A 152 3.13 15.60 -18.27
C PRO A 152 1.92 15.42 -19.20
N PHE A 153 1.92 14.44 -20.09
CA PHE A 153 0.79 14.17 -20.98
C PHE A 153 -0.34 13.37 -20.35
N THR A 154 -0.02 12.60 -19.29
CA THR A 154 -1.00 11.78 -18.57
C THR A 154 -1.28 12.27 -17.16
N THR A 155 -0.43 13.17 -16.64
CA THR A 155 -0.53 13.69 -15.27
C THR A 155 -1.15 15.06 -15.27
N THR A 156 -2.44 15.11 -15.28
CA THR A 156 -3.19 16.37 -15.17
C THR A 156 -2.99 17.07 -13.83
N GLY A 157 -2.69 16.32 -12.76
CA GLY A 157 -2.36 16.89 -11.46
C GLY A 157 -1.17 17.85 -11.49
N LEU A 158 -0.16 17.61 -12.33
CA LEU A 158 0.99 18.51 -12.52
C LEU A 158 0.59 19.87 -13.12
N VAL A 159 -0.48 19.91 -13.89
CA VAL A 159 -0.94 21.13 -14.58
C VAL A 159 -1.97 21.88 -13.75
N ILE A 160 -2.82 21.18 -13.04
CA ILE A 160 -4.02 21.74 -12.38
C ILE A 160 -3.72 22.17 -10.94
N ASP A 161 -2.95 21.37 -10.19
CA ASP A 161 -2.61 21.70 -8.80
C ASP A 161 -1.27 22.44 -8.74
N LYS A 162 -1.30 23.70 -8.27
CA LYS A 162 -0.09 24.51 -8.08
C LYS A 162 0.95 23.81 -7.18
N ARG A 163 0.49 22.99 -6.24
CA ARG A 163 1.34 22.22 -5.33
C ARG A 163 2.10 21.10 -6.03
N ALA A 164 1.56 20.58 -7.14
CA ALA A 164 2.21 19.56 -7.95
C ALA A 164 3.28 20.11 -8.91
N LYS A 165 3.27 21.45 -9.18
CA LYS A 165 4.21 22.10 -10.11
C LYS A 165 5.68 21.99 -9.71
N GLN A 166 5.96 21.75 -8.44
CA GLN A 166 7.33 21.56 -7.95
C GLN A 166 7.91 20.17 -8.28
N GLY A 167 7.06 19.28 -8.80
CA GLY A 167 7.44 17.91 -9.11
C GLY A 167 7.39 16.98 -7.90
N PHE A 168 7.98 15.81 -8.08
CA PHE A 168 7.92 14.73 -7.11
C PHE A 168 9.28 14.07 -6.93
N ASP A 169 9.55 13.61 -5.71
CA ASP A 169 10.69 12.77 -5.38
C ASP A 169 10.26 11.31 -5.38
N PHE A 170 10.97 10.50 -6.13
CA PHE A 170 10.77 9.06 -6.25
C PHE A 170 11.79 8.33 -5.39
N GLU A 171 11.34 7.63 -4.37
CA GLU A 171 12.14 6.68 -3.64
C GLU A 171 12.12 5.35 -4.39
N ILE A 172 13.25 4.98 -4.98
CA ILE A 172 13.42 3.76 -5.77
C ILE A 172 14.26 2.79 -4.97
N GLN A 173 13.82 1.56 -4.88
CA GLN A 173 14.52 0.48 -4.21
C GLN A 173 15.18 -0.46 -5.22
N ASP A 174 16.46 -0.74 -5.01
CA ASP A 174 17.16 -1.89 -5.59
C ASP A 174 16.82 -3.10 -4.72
N VAL A 175 15.94 -3.97 -5.23
CA VAL A 175 15.48 -5.14 -4.49
C VAL A 175 16.56 -6.20 -4.29
N MET A 176 17.57 -6.24 -5.14
CA MET A 176 18.68 -7.19 -5.04
C MET A 176 19.71 -6.75 -4.00
N ALA A 177 20.07 -5.46 -4.01
CA ALA A 177 21.08 -4.91 -3.10
C ALA A 177 20.48 -4.41 -1.78
N ASN A 178 19.16 -4.37 -1.64
CA ASN A 178 18.43 -3.78 -0.52
C ASN A 178 18.87 -2.32 -0.23
N LYS A 179 19.06 -1.54 -1.30
CA LYS A 179 19.46 -0.13 -1.23
C LYS A 179 18.35 0.74 -1.81
N LYS A 180 18.33 1.97 -1.37
CA LYS A 180 17.37 2.97 -1.86
C LYS A 180 18.11 4.18 -2.43
N VAL A 181 17.51 4.79 -3.44
CA VAL A 181 17.91 6.09 -3.97
C VAL A 181 16.66 6.97 -4.06
N VAL A 182 16.83 8.26 -3.82
CA VAL A 182 15.78 9.26 -4.05
C VAL A 182 16.20 10.08 -5.25
N MET A 183 15.31 10.18 -6.23
CA MET A 183 15.52 10.91 -7.48
C MET A 183 14.34 11.83 -7.75
N SER A 184 14.60 12.99 -8.30
CA SER A 184 13.61 14.05 -8.48
C SER A 184 13.12 14.15 -9.91
N ALA A 185 11.81 14.19 -10.09
CA ALA A 185 11.19 14.53 -11.37
C ALA A 185 10.65 15.99 -11.33
N PRO A 186 10.86 16.78 -12.40
CA PRO A 186 11.25 16.33 -13.76
C PRO A 186 12.76 16.19 -14.00
N GLU A 187 13.63 16.70 -13.13
CA GLU A 187 15.07 16.87 -13.39
C GLU A 187 15.78 15.56 -13.75
N GLU A 188 15.45 14.46 -13.05
CA GLU A 188 16.10 13.16 -13.22
C GLU A 188 15.20 12.13 -13.91
N SER A 189 14.16 12.56 -14.63
CA SER A 189 13.14 11.66 -15.22
C SER A 189 13.75 10.57 -16.08
N TRP A 190 14.78 10.89 -16.89
CA TRP A 190 15.44 9.89 -17.71
C TRP A 190 16.19 8.83 -16.88
N SER A 191 16.87 9.25 -15.83
CA SER A 191 17.58 8.35 -14.92
C SER A 191 16.61 7.43 -14.16
N ILE A 192 15.47 7.98 -13.72
CA ILE A 192 14.38 7.20 -13.10
C ILE A 192 13.89 6.12 -14.07
N LEU A 193 13.55 6.50 -15.30
CA LEU A 193 13.07 5.55 -16.32
C LEU A 193 14.11 4.48 -16.65
N SER A 194 15.39 4.86 -16.71
CA SER A 194 16.49 3.93 -17.02
C SER A 194 16.65 2.87 -15.92
N LEU A 195 16.53 3.25 -14.64
CA LEU A 195 16.52 2.29 -13.54
C LEU A 195 15.30 1.38 -13.60
N LEU A 196 14.10 1.96 -13.72
CA LEU A 196 12.84 1.23 -13.72
C LEU A 196 12.64 0.33 -14.97
N GLY A 197 13.50 0.48 -15.98
CA GLY A 197 13.57 -0.44 -17.12
C GLY A 197 13.97 -1.87 -16.73
N ASP A 198 14.74 -2.05 -15.66
CA ASP A 198 14.96 -3.36 -15.06
C ASP A 198 13.88 -3.63 -14.00
N THR A 199 12.76 -4.17 -14.47
CA THR A 199 11.54 -4.37 -13.68
C THR A 199 11.67 -5.44 -12.61
N SER A 200 12.67 -6.31 -12.71
CA SER A 200 12.93 -7.34 -11.73
C SER A 200 13.79 -6.84 -10.56
N ARG A 201 14.47 -5.72 -10.75
CA ARG A 201 15.44 -5.20 -9.79
C ARG A 201 15.05 -3.89 -9.13
N TYR A 202 14.47 -2.95 -9.88
CA TYR A 202 14.16 -1.62 -9.36
C TYR A 202 12.65 -1.39 -9.27
N ALA A 203 12.20 -0.98 -8.10
CA ALA A 203 10.81 -0.71 -7.82
C ALA A 203 10.62 0.63 -7.10
N ILE A 204 9.59 1.38 -7.44
CA ILE A 204 9.19 2.56 -6.70
C ILE A 204 8.62 2.11 -5.35
N LYS A 205 9.13 2.68 -4.27
CA LYS A 205 8.64 2.48 -2.90
C LYS A 205 7.74 3.59 -2.42
N ARG A 206 8.07 4.82 -2.79
CA ARG A 206 7.35 6.01 -2.38
C ARG A 206 7.49 7.09 -3.42
N VAL A 207 6.45 7.88 -3.57
CA VAL A 207 6.47 9.13 -4.31
C VAL A 207 6.06 10.24 -3.34
N ASN A 208 6.92 11.23 -3.15
CA ASN A 208 6.68 12.36 -2.28
C ASN A 208 6.47 13.63 -3.09
N SER A 209 5.54 14.48 -2.66
CA SER A 209 5.41 15.81 -3.24
C SER A 209 6.53 16.71 -2.73
N ARG A 210 7.22 17.39 -3.63
CA ARG A 210 8.27 18.38 -3.29
C ARG A 210 7.70 19.65 -2.64
N SER A 211 6.40 19.84 -2.70
CA SER A 211 5.71 20.95 -2.00
C SER A 211 5.52 20.72 -0.49
N GLY A 212 6.02 19.63 0.06
CA GLY A 212 5.96 19.33 1.50
C GLY A 212 4.60 18.89 2.04
N ILE A 213 3.64 18.54 1.17
CA ILE A 213 2.27 18.16 1.55
C ILE A 213 2.18 16.68 2.01
N GLY A 214 3.28 15.98 2.00
CA GLY A 214 3.36 14.56 2.38
C GLY A 214 3.42 13.60 1.19
N PRO A 215 3.34 12.30 1.46
CA PRO A 215 3.46 11.28 0.43
C PRO A 215 2.31 11.37 -0.57
N ALA A 216 2.64 11.18 -1.84
CA ALA A 216 1.69 11.11 -2.94
C ALA A 216 1.30 9.67 -3.23
N ALA A 217 2.26 8.75 -3.12
CA ALA A 217 2.00 7.32 -3.20
C ALA A 217 2.97 6.54 -2.30
N VAL A 218 2.52 5.41 -1.80
CA VAL A 218 3.33 4.44 -1.05
C VAL A 218 3.09 3.06 -1.64
N VAL A 219 4.14 2.30 -1.84
CA VAL A 219 4.11 1.00 -2.50
C VAL A 219 4.78 -0.05 -1.63
N SER A 220 4.10 -1.15 -1.36
CA SER A 220 4.76 -2.39 -0.99
C SER A 220 5.44 -2.97 -2.24
N THR A 221 6.61 -3.56 -2.08
CA THR A 221 7.50 -3.94 -3.19
C THR A 221 6.84 -4.80 -4.27
N ASP A 222 5.77 -5.47 -3.96
CA ASP A 222 5.22 -6.48 -4.86
C ASP A 222 3.72 -6.39 -5.11
N LYS A 223 2.93 -5.88 -4.16
CA LYS A 223 1.51 -6.20 -4.24
C LYS A 223 0.55 -5.09 -3.85
N LEU A 224 1.01 -4.01 -3.22
CA LEU A 224 0.16 -2.93 -2.72
C LEU A 224 0.62 -1.57 -3.20
N ASN A 225 -0.33 -0.73 -3.56
CA ASN A 225 -0.14 0.68 -3.82
C ASN A 225 -1.25 1.48 -3.15
N MET A 226 -0.86 2.52 -2.42
CA MET A 226 -1.76 3.53 -1.88
C MET A 226 -1.39 4.87 -2.48
N THR A 227 -2.32 5.50 -3.18
CA THR A 227 -2.12 6.80 -3.83
C THR A 227 -3.10 7.82 -3.30
N ALA A 228 -2.61 9.00 -2.91
CA ALA A 228 -3.43 10.11 -2.46
C ALA A 228 -4.21 10.71 -3.65
N GLY A 229 -5.52 10.70 -3.56
CA GLY A 229 -6.42 11.11 -4.65
C GLY A 229 -6.28 12.57 -5.06
N ARG A 230 -5.73 13.43 -4.18
CA ARG A 230 -5.44 14.84 -4.49
C ARG A 230 -4.56 15.06 -5.71
N TYR A 231 -3.76 14.08 -6.06
CA TYR A 231 -2.85 14.12 -7.22
C TYR A 231 -3.45 13.44 -8.44
N LEU A 232 -4.65 12.88 -8.35
CA LEU A 232 -5.29 12.18 -9.44
C LEU A 232 -6.40 13.03 -10.07
N TYR A 233 -6.51 12.95 -11.37
CA TYR A 233 -7.51 13.66 -12.16
C TYR A 233 -8.96 13.29 -11.82
N LEU A 234 -9.17 12.17 -11.16
CA LEU A 234 -10.50 11.69 -10.75
C LEU A 234 -11.30 12.71 -9.94
N LYS A 235 -10.61 13.57 -9.18
CA LYS A 235 -11.27 14.62 -8.40
C LYS A 235 -11.89 15.69 -9.30
N VAL A 236 -11.24 16.04 -10.39
CA VAL A 236 -11.73 17.06 -11.35
C VAL A 236 -12.94 16.54 -12.11
N LEU A 237 -12.85 15.31 -12.62
CA LEU A 237 -13.98 14.66 -13.30
C LEU A 237 -15.22 14.56 -12.42
N TYR A 238 -15.05 14.29 -11.13
CA TYR A 238 -16.18 14.18 -10.20
C TYR A 238 -16.81 15.53 -9.87
N GLN A 239 -16.06 16.62 -9.85
CA GLN A 239 -16.60 17.96 -9.63
C GLN A 239 -17.38 18.47 -10.84
N ASP A 240 -16.86 18.24 -12.04
CA ASP A 240 -17.50 18.67 -13.30
C ASP A 240 -18.84 17.96 -13.56
N TRP A 241 -19.00 16.72 -13.11
CA TRP A 241 -20.27 15.99 -13.24
C TRP A 241 -21.38 16.47 -12.32
N LYS A 242 -21.07 17.23 -11.30
CA LYS A 242 -22.07 17.82 -10.39
C LYS A 242 -22.56 19.22 -10.82
N GLU A 243 -21.85 19.85 -11.74
CA GLU A 243 -22.19 21.17 -12.27
C GLU A 243 -22.86 21.11 -13.66
N LEU A 244 -23.03 19.90 -14.22
CA LEU A 244 -23.81 19.61 -15.42
C LEU A 244 -25.19 19.01 -15.06
#